data_ffe324c80d94d34cc87395c02edd7182
#
_entry.id   ffe324c80d94d34cc87395c02edd7182
#
_cell.length_a   1.000
_cell.length_b   1.000
_cell.length_c   1.000
_cell.angle_alpha   90.00
_cell.angle_beta   90.00
_cell.angle_gamma   90.00
#
_symmetry.space_group_name_H-M   'P 1'
#
loop_
_entity.id
_entity.type
_entity.pdbx_description
1 polymer ?
#
loop_
_entity_poly.entity_id
_entity_poly.type
_entity_poly.pdbx_seq_one_letter_code
_entity_poly.pdbx_strand_id
1 'polypeptide(L)'
;MKSIQSEKLEQAKALVKAEELGAWLTFVRETVEGADPVLPLIYEGGLTWQSALIVTGEGRTVAVVGNYDADPLNASGDWDEVVPYVQSIKDSLIDALEMHVPAGKEIAVNFSKSDVKSDGLSHGMFLLLKDYFAGTRFENALVSAENVIRKLRGVKSESELSRIRAAVLDTLEIFEVVQAMARAGQSERSIYDLIHSLMGERNLGFAWDRHGDPIVNSGPNSMIGHGIPSSDIVIEPGHIFHIDLGVEKDEYCSDLQRSWYVTAGEETPADALDAFDAVRRAILAAKDALKPGVEGWEVDSAA
;
A
#
# COMPACT_ATOMS: atom_id res chain seq x y z
N MET A 1 2.96 -23.10 3.32
CA MET A 1 2.43 -21.82 3.88
C MET A 1 1.34 -21.36 2.94
N LYS A 2 0.25 -20.76 3.44
CA LYS A 2 -0.74 -20.10 2.58
C LYS A 2 -0.07 -18.89 1.91
N SER A 3 -0.50 -18.54 0.70
CA SER A 3 -0.08 -17.30 0.05
C SER A 3 -0.67 -16.09 0.80
N ILE A 4 -0.10 -14.90 0.59
CA ILE A 4 -0.69 -13.67 1.13
C ILE A 4 -2.10 -13.48 0.56
N GLN A 5 -2.31 -13.79 -0.71
CA GLN A 5 -3.60 -13.70 -1.38
C GLN A 5 -4.65 -14.58 -0.67
N SER A 6 -4.30 -15.84 -0.34
CA SER A 6 -5.18 -16.72 0.44
C SER A 6 -5.54 -16.12 1.81
N GLU A 7 -4.55 -15.57 2.53
CA GLU A 7 -4.79 -14.93 3.84
C GLU A 7 -5.70 -13.70 3.70
N LYS A 8 -5.47 -12.87 2.67
CA LYS A 8 -6.25 -11.66 2.40
C LYS A 8 -7.66 -11.97 1.91
N LEU A 9 -7.87 -13.00 1.10
CA LEU A 9 -9.20 -13.43 0.71
C LEU A 9 -10.01 -13.91 1.91
N GLU A 10 -9.41 -14.65 2.86
CA GLU A 10 -10.10 -15.02 4.09
C GLU A 10 -10.46 -13.81 4.97
N GLN A 11 -9.56 -12.81 5.06
CA GLN A 11 -9.90 -11.53 5.70
C GLN A 11 -11.03 -10.81 4.98
N ALA A 12 -11.00 -10.75 3.64
CA ALA A 12 -12.01 -10.10 2.83
C ALA A 12 -13.39 -10.74 3.03
N LYS A 13 -13.48 -12.07 3.05
CA LYS A 13 -14.73 -12.80 3.37
C LYS A 13 -15.33 -12.36 4.71
N ALA A 14 -14.50 -12.26 5.74
CA ALA A 14 -14.95 -11.80 7.06
C ALA A 14 -15.40 -10.33 7.06
N LEU A 15 -14.70 -9.46 6.31
CA LEU A 15 -15.04 -8.04 6.20
C LEU A 15 -16.33 -7.80 5.42
N VAL A 16 -16.51 -8.45 4.26
CA VAL A 16 -17.75 -8.35 3.45
C VAL A 16 -18.96 -8.77 4.24
N LYS A 17 -18.83 -9.84 5.04
CA LYS A 17 -19.88 -10.29 5.96
C LYS A 17 -20.14 -9.29 7.09
N ALA A 18 -19.10 -8.72 7.69
CA ALA A 18 -19.23 -7.75 8.79
C ALA A 18 -19.85 -6.43 8.35
N GLU A 19 -19.61 -6.01 7.09
CA GLU A 19 -20.24 -4.82 6.46
C GLU A 19 -21.64 -5.12 5.91
N GLU A 20 -22.16 -6.33 6.13
CA GLU A 20 -23.49 -6.78 5.67
C GLU A 20 -23.73 -6.65 4.16
N LEU A 21 -22.68 -6.61 3.35
CA LEU A 21 -22.72 -6.52 1.91
C LEU A 21 -23.18 -7.83 1.25
N GLY A 22 -23.78 -7.73 0.08
CA GLY A 22 -24.05 -8.90 -0.76
C GLY A 22 -22.78 -9.45 -1.40
N ALA A 23 -21.93 -8.53 -1.87
CA ALA A 23 -20.61 -8.86 -2.41
C ALA A 23 -19.67 -7.66 -2.40
N TRP A 24 -18.37 -7.93 -2.47
CA TRP A 24 -17.35 -7.02 -2.92
C TRP A 24 -16.85 -7.48 -4.29
N LEU A 25 -16.91 -6.58 -5.26
CA LEU A 25 -16.58 -6.82 -6.66
C LEU A 25 -15.37 -5.95 -7.06
N THR A 26 -14.25 -6.57 -7.33
CA THR A 26 -13.11 -5.95 -8.00
C THR A 26 -13.26 -6.18 -9.51
N PHE A 27 -13.51 -5.11 -10.26
CA PHE A 27 -13.78 -5.16 -11.71
C PHE A 27 -12.66 -4.47 -12.48
N VAL A 28 -11.87 -5.25 -13.22
CA VAL A 28 -10.62 -4.82 -13.86
C VAL A 28 -10.51 -5.28 -15.32
N ARG A 29 -9.57 -4.72 -16.05
CA ARG A 29 -9.13 -5.17 -17.38
C ARG A 29 -7.68 -4.75 -17.61
N GLU A 30 -6.94 -5.45 -18.50
CA GLU A 30 -5.57 -5.08 -18.93
C GLU A 30 -4.69 -4.67 -17.73
N THR A 31 -4.60 -5.54 -16.72
CA THR A 31 -4.01 -5.18 -15.43
C THR A 31 -2.50 -4.93 -15.49
N VAL A 32 -1.84 -5.31 -16.60
CA VAL A 32 -0.43 -4.99 -16.89
C VAL A 32 -0.24 -3.51 -17.20
N GLU A 33 -1.24 -2.86 -17.84
CA GLU A 33 -1.20 -1.44 -18.20
C GLU A 33 -1.62 -0.52 -17.04
N GLY A 34 -2.40 -1.03 -16.10
CA GLY A 34 -2.86 -0.27 -14.94
C GLY A 34 -3.76 -1.11 -14.05
N ALA A 35 -3.21 -1.61 -12.96
CA ALA A 35 -3.95 -2.45 -12.03
C ALA A 35 -4.69 -1.65 -10.97
N ASP A 36 -5.81 -2.20 -10.49
CA ASP A 36 -6.47 -1.75 -9.28
C ASP A 36 -5.50 -1.91 -8.09
N PRO A 37 -5.32 -0.88 -7.24
CA PRO A 37 -4.36 -0.93 -6.13
C PRO A 37 -4.58 -2.06 -5.12
N VAL A 38 -5.79 -2.63 -5.08
CA VAL A 38 -6.11 -3.74 -4.17
C VAL A 38 -5.87 -5.12 -4.82
N LEU A 39 -5.79 -5.17 -6.15
CA LEU A 39 -5.68 -6.44 -6.88
C LEU A 39 -4.54 -7.35 -6.37
N PRO A 40 -3.31 -6.86 -6.12
CA PRO A 40 -2.22 -7.70 -5.64
C PRO A 40 -2.50 -8.39 -4.30
N LEU A 41 -3.42 -7.87 -3.49
CA LEU A 41 -3.81 -8.49 -2.22
C LEU A 41 -4.72 -9.71 -2.40
N ILE A 42 -5.42 -9.84 -3.54
CA ILE A 42 -6.40 -10.90 -3.76
C ILE A 42 -6.05 -11.80 -4.95
N TYR A 43 -5.18 -11.32 -5.85
CA TYR A 43 -4.69 -12.07 -7.00
C TYR A 43 -3.36 -11.48 -7.50
N GLU A 44 -2.35 -12.33 -7.64
CA GLU A 44 -1.00 -11.92 -8.04
C GLU A 44 -0.79 -11.93 -9.57
N GLY A 45 -1.65 -12.63 -10.31
CA GLY A 45 -1.52 -12.78 -11.76
C GLY A 45 -2.05 -11.58 -12.57
N GLY A 46 -1.65 -11.51 -13.84
CA GLY A 46 -2.22 -10.58 -14.81
C GLY A 46 -3.59 -11.05 -15.30
N LEU A 47 -4.48 -10.09 -15.60
CA LEU A 47 -5.79 -10.31 -16.21
C LEU A 47 -5.88 -9.44 -17.46
N THR A 48 -6.16 -10.07 -18.61
CA THR A 48 -6.15 -9.39 -19.90
C THR A 48 -7.50 -8.76 -20.23
N TRP A 49 -8.56 -9.57 -20.21
CA TRP A 49 -9.89 -9.11 -20.53
C TRP A 49 -10.59 -8.54 -19.29
N GLN A 50 -11.83 -8.02 -19.49
CA GLN A 50 -12.67 -7.63 -18.37
C GLN A 50 -12.81 -8.81 -17.42
N SER A 51 -12.51 -8.56 -16.16
CA SER A 51 -12.51 -9.59 -15.12
C SER A 51 -13.22 -9.09 -13.89
N ALA A 52 -14.03 -9.94 -13.29
CA ALA A 52 -14.78 -9.67 -12.08
C ALA A 52 -14.36 -10.66 -11.01
N LEU A 53 -13.63 -10.17 -10.00
CA LEU A 53 -13.21 -10.92 -8.83
C LEU A 53 -14.18 -10.60 -7.69
N ILE A 54 -14.95 -11.58 -7.24
CA ILE A 54 -16.09 -11.39 -6.35
C ILE A 54 -15.85 -12.13 -5.03
N VAL A 55 -15.96 -11.41 -3.91
CA VAL A 55 -16.03 -11.98 -2.56
C VAL A 55 -17.47 -11.76 -2.06
N THR A 56 -18.20 -12.85 -1.81
CA THR A 56 -19.62 -12.77 -1.45
C THR A 56 -19.84 -12.60 0.06
N GLY A 57 -20.99 -12.05 0.45
CA GLY A 57 -21.40 -11.94 1.86
C GLY A 57 -21.55 -13.28 2.57
N GLU A 58 -21.70 -14.38 1.83
CA GLU A 58 -21.75 -15.75 2.33
C GLU A 58 -20.36 -16.39 2.46
N GLY A 59 -19.29 -15.66 2.08
CA GLY A 59 -17.90 -16.08 2.26
C GLY A 59 -17.37 -16.95 1.12
N ARG A 60 -17.95 -16.86 -0.09
CA ARG A 60 -17.41 -17.51 -1.29
C ARG A 60 -16.57 -16.54 -2.13
N THR A 61 -15.64 -17.08 -2.87
CA THR A 61 -14.83 -16.37 -3.87
C THR A 61 -15.19 -16.86 -5.27
N VAL A 62 -15.60 -15.94 -6.14
CA VAL A 62 -16.02 -16.25 -7.53
C VAL A 62 -15.23 -15.34 -8.47
N ALA A 63 -14.59 -15.92 -9.49
CA ALA A 63 -13.89 -15.18 -10.54
C ALA A 63 -14.58 -15.39 -11.89
N VAL A 64 -15.11 -14.31 -12.48
CA VAL A 64 -15.63 -14.31 -13.86
C VAL A 64 -14.58 -13.65 -14.74
N VAL A 65 -13.96 -14.41 -15.64
CA VAL A 65 -12.74 -13.99 -16.36
C VAL A 65 -12.75 -14.43 -17.82
N GLY A 66 -11.94 -13.78 -18.64
CA GLY A 66 -11.71 -14.23 -20.01
C GLY A 66 -11.18 -15.67 -20.03
N ASN A 67 -11.53 -16.43 -21.07
CA ASN A 67 -11.18 -17.84 -21.17
C ASN A 67 -9.67 -18.13 -21.04
N TYR A 68 -8.82 -17.20 -21.44
CA TYR A 68 -7.36 -17.35 -21.34
C TYR A 68 -6.81 -17.08 -19.93
N ASP A 69 -7.55 -16.39 -19.09
CA ASP A 69 -7.16 -16.04 -17.72
C ASP A 69 -7.67 -17.08 -16.69
N ALA A 70 -8.52 -18.05 -17.12
CA ALA A 70 -9.18 -18.99 -16.20
C ALA A 70 -8.22 -20.03 -15.58
N ASP A 71 -7.28 -20.59 -16.37
CA ASP A 71 -6.40 -21.65 -15.90
C ASP A 71 -5.48 -21.21 -14.76
N PRO A 72 -4.82 -20.03 -14.79
CA PRO A 72 -4.03 -19.54 -13.65
C PRO A 72 -4.85 -19.35 -12.38
N LEU A 73 -6.08 -18.85 -12.48
CA LEU A 73 -6.99 -18.67 -11.33
C LEU A 73 -7.41 -20.01 -10.73
N ASN A 74 -7.74 -21.00 -11.57
CA ASN A 74 -8.02 -22.35 -11.11
C ASN A 74 -6.80 -22.99 -10.42
N ALA A 75 -5.60 -22.78 -10.97
CA ALA A 75 -4.36 -23.33 -10.43
C ALA A 75 -3.96 -22.71 -9.07
N SER A 76 -4.37 -21.47 -8.79
CA SER A 76 -4.09 -20.81 -7.49
C SER A 76 -4.77 -21.53 -6.31
N GLY A 77 -5.95 -22.10 -6.55
CA GLY A 77 -6.75 -22.77 -5.51
C GLY A 77 -7.42 -21.80 -4.51
N ASP A 78 -7.36 -20.49 -4.77
CA ASP A 78 -7.92 -19.45 -3.88
C ASP A 78 -9.36 -19.05 -4.24
N TRP A 79 -9.86 -19.53 -5.40
CA TRP A 79 -11.18 -19.21 -5.92
C TRP A 79 -12.08 -20.44 -5.86
N ASP A 80 -13.19 -20.33 -5.13
CA ASP A 80 -14.20 -21.42 -5.00
C ASP A 80 -14.85 -21.75 -6.34
N GLU A 81 -14.94 -20.75 -7.24
CA GLU A 81 -15.54 -20.89 -8.56
C GLU A 81 -14.83 -19.97 -9.55
N VAL A 82 -14.48 -20.50 -10.73
CA VAL A 82 -13.93 -19.74 -11.86
C VAL A 82 -14.84 -19.94 -13.07
N VAL A 83 -15.43 -18.85 -13.54
CA VAL A 83 -16.39 -18.83 -14.64
C VAL A 83 -15.74 -18.20 -15.87
N PRO A 84 -15.27 -18.98 -16.86
CA PRO A 84 -14.68 -18.43 -18.08
C PRO A 84 -15.77 -17.92 -19.03
N TYR A 85 -15.47 -16.81 -19.75
CA TYR A 85 -16.30 -16.31 -20.83
C TYR A 85 -15.47 -16.08 -22.11
N VAL A 86 -16.14 -15.98 -23.29
CA VAL A 86 -15.48 -15.86 -24.61
C VAL A 86 -15.73 -14.50 -25.28
N GLN A 87 -16.94 -13.98 -25.30
CA GLN A 87 -17.29 -12.75 -26.03
C GLN A 87 -17.57 -11.56 -25.12
N SER A 88 -18.40 -11.75 -24.12
CA SER A 88 -18.79 -10.69 -23.20
C SER A 88 -18.92 -11.25 -21.79
N ILE A 89 -18.39 -10.52 -20.83
CA ILE A 89 -18.51 -10.86 -19.41
C ILE A 89 -19.94 -10.64 -18.87
N LYS A 90 -20.74 -9.81 -19.54
CA LYS A 90 -22.03 -9.29 -19.01
C LYS A 90 -22.92 -10.38 -18.44
N ASP A 91 -23.27 -11.35 -19.26
CA ASP A 91 -24.26 -12.37 -18.85
C ASP A 91 -23.66 -13.27 -17.76
N SER A 92 -22.42 -13.72 -17.92
CA SER A 92 -21.72 -14.53 -16.90
C SER A 92 -21.57 -13.80 -15.56
N LEU A 93 -21.31 -12.48 -15.58
CA LEU A 93 -21.25 -11.65 -14.37
C LEU A 93 -22.62 -11.54 -13.69
N ILE A 94 -23.67 -11.27 -14.47
CA ILE A 94 -25.03 -11.17 -13.94
C ILE A 94 -25.46 -12.52 -13.34
N ASP A 95 -25.25 -13.63 -14.05
CA ASP A 95 -25.59 -14.97 -13.57
C ASP A 95 -24.87 -15.33 -12.27
N ALA A 96 -23.56 -15.02 -12.18
CA ALA A 96 -22.78 -15.24 -10.96
C ALA A 96 -23.32 -14.40 -9.78
N LEU A 97 -23.66 -13.12 -10.02
CA LEU A 97 -24.25 -12.27 -8.99
C LEU A 97 -25.66 -12.70 -8.61
N GLU A 98 -26.49 -13.14 -9.56
CA GLU A 98 -27.83 -13.69 -9.29
C GLU A 98 -27.76 -14.94 -8.40
N MET A 99 -26.76 -15.78 -8.62
CA MET A 99 -26.56 -17.02 -7.87
C MET A 99 -26.07 -16.77 -6.43
N HIS A 100 -25.21 -15.79 -6.23
CA HIS A 100 -24.45 -15.65 -4.98
C HIS A 100 -24.77 -14.40 -4.15
N VAL A 101 -25.52 -13.43 -4.69
CA VAL A 101 -25.89 -12.20 -3.98
C VAL A 101 -27.36 -12.21 -3.63
N PRO A 102 -27.76 -12.19 -2.36
CA PRO A 102 -29.15 -12.15 -1.95
C PRO A 102 -29.87 -10.88 -2.45
N ALA A 103 -31.18 -10.99 -2.71
CA ALA A 103 -31.98 -9.86 -3.15
C ALA A 103 -31.94 -8.70 -2.15
N GLY A 104 -31.79 -7.46 -2.66
CA GLY A 104 -31.78 -6.24 -1.85
C GLY A 104 -30.47 -5.96 -1.13
N LYS A 105 -29.42 -6.78 -1.35
CA LYS A 105 -28.08 -6.51 -0.83
C LYS A 105 -27.27 -5.65 -1.79
N GLU A 106 -26.40 -4.83 -1.22
CA GLU A 106 -25.48 -3.94 -1.96
C GLU A 106 -24.24 -4.69 -2.46
N ILE A 107 -23.69 -4.20 -3.56
CA ILE A 107 -22.44 -4.67 -4.16
C ILE A 107 -21.42 -3.55 -4.04
N ALA A 108 -20.39 -3.76 -3.20
CA ALA A 108 -19.31 -2.81 -3.06
C ALA A 108 -18.31 -2.93 -4.22
N VAL A 109 -17.95 -1.79 -4.83
CA VAL A 109 -16.99 -1.69 -5.93
C VAL A 109 -15.91 -0.66 -5.62
N ASN A 110 -14.74 -0.79 -6.23
CA ASN A 110 -13.51 -0.09 -5.85
C ASN A 110 -13.48 1.36 -6.35
N PHE A 111 -14.34 2.21 -5.80
CA PHE A 111 -14.23 3.66 -5.96
C PHE A 111 -14.25 4.38 -4.61
N SER A 112 -13.54 5.50 -4.54
CA SER A 112 -13.49 6.37 -3.37
C SER A 112 -13.32 7.83 -3.80
N LYS A 113 -13.81 8.76 -2.97
CA LYS A 113 -13.59 10.21 -3.15
C LYS A 113 -12.37 10.71 -2.37
N SER A 114 -11.87 9.92 -1.43
CA SER A 114 -10.88 10.34 -0.44
C SER A 114 -9.68 9.41 -0.29
N ASP A 115 -9.78 8.15 -0.70
CA ASP A 115 -8.71 7.16 -0.58
C ASP A 115 -8.30 6.60 -1.95
N VAL A 116 -7.16 7.05 -2.47
CA VAL A 116 -6.59 6.61 -3.76
C VAL A 116 -6.33 5.10 -3.80
N LYS A 117 -6.10 4.46 -2.66
CA LYS A 117 -5.87 3.00 -2.59
C LYS A 117 -7.15 2.19 -2.69
N SER A 118 -8.30 2.84 -2.55
CA SER A 118 -9.63 2.26 -2.70
C SER A 118 -10.33 2.72 -3.99
N ASP A 119 -9.66 3.53 -4.84
CA ASP A 119 -10.20 4.13 -6.06
C ASP A 119 -9.57 3.53 -7.32
N GLY A 120 -9.64 2.20 -7.43
CA GLY A 120 -9.06 1.46 -8.55
C GLY A 120 -9.99 1.29 -9.75
N LEU A 121 -11.31 1.47 -9.57
CA LEU A 121 -12.28 1.34 -10.64
C LEU A 121 -12.34 2.61 -11.47
N SER A 122 -11.80 2.58 -12.70
CA SER A 122 -11.86 3.75 -13.57
C SER A 122 -13.31 4.17 -13.87
N HIS A 123 -13.53 5.47 -14.10
CA HIS A 123 -14.85 5.98 -14.42
C HIS A 123 -15.51 5.25 -15.61
N GLY A 124 -14.73 4.95 -16.66
CA GLY A 124 -15.25 4.19 -17.81
C GLY A 124 -15.69 2.77 -17.46
N MET A 125 -14.96 2.08 -16.58
CA MET A 125 -15.34 0.76 -16.09
C MET A 125 -16.57 0.82 -15.17
N PHE A 126 -16.70 1.88 -14.37
CA PHE A 126 -17.91 2.12 -13.57
C PHE A 126 -19.16 2.34 -14.43
N LEU A 127 -19.05 3.17 -15.49
CA LEU A 127 -20.14 3.36 -16.44
C LEU A 127 -20.54 2.05 -17.13
N LEU A 128 -19.55 1.24 -17.51
CA LEU A 128 -19.80 -0.06 -18.13
C LEU A 128 -20.54 -1.02 -17.18
N LEU A 129 -20.18 -1.07 -15.89
CA LEU A 129 -20.94 -1.83 -14.89
C LEU A 129 -22.38 -1.33 -14.77
N LYS A 130 -22.60 -0.02 -14.77
CA LYS A 130 -23.94 0.56 -14.77
C LYS A 130 -24.76 0.13 -16.00
N ASP A 131 -24.13 0.13 -17.17
CA ASP A 131 -24.80 -0.34 -18.40
C ASP A 131 -25.13 -1.84 -18.34
N TYR A 132 -24.25 -2.65 -17.76
CA TYR A 132 -24.50 -4.08 -17.56
C TYR A 132 -25.65 -4.34 -16.59
N PHE A 133 -25.78 -3.54 -15.54
CA PHE A 133 -26.78 -3.71 -14.50
C PHE A 133 -28.10 -2.99 -14.81
N ALA A 134 -28.19 -2.18 -15.88
CA ALA A 134 -29.40 -1.49 -16.27
C ALA A 134 -30.53 -2.51 -16.54
N GLY A 135 -31.70 -2.29 -15.90
CA GLY A 135 -32.85 -3.17 -15.99
C GLY A 135 -32.75 -4.48 -15.21
N THR A 136 -31.66 -4.72 -14.49
CA THR A 136 -31.51 -5.84 -13.54
C THR A 136 -31.81 -5.41 -12.11
N ARG A 137 -31.94 -6.36 -11.20
CA ARG A 137 -32.09 -6.06 -9.77
C ARG A 137 -30.87 -5.38 -9.13
N PHE A 138 -29.74 -5.30 -9.84
CA PHE A 138 -28.48 -4.68 -9.40
C PHE A 138 -28.33 -3.23 -9.88
N GLU A 139 -29.25 -2.67 -10.63
CA GLU A 139 -29.17 -1.32 -11.24
C GLU A 139 -28.78 -0.22 -10.23
N ASN A 140 -29.26 -0.31 -8.99
CA ASN A 140 -29.01 0.64 -7.92
C ASN A 140 -28.25 0.01 -6.72
N ALA A 141 -27.59 -1.13 -6.93
CA ALA A 141 -26.93 -1.87 -5.84
C ALA A 141 -25.47 -1.47 -5.61
N LEU A 142 -24.87 -0.64 -6.48
CA LEU A 142 -23.44 -0.30 -6.40
C LEU A 142 -23.16 0.72 -5.30
N VAL A 143 -22.25 0.35 -4.39
CA VAL A 143 -21.73 1.23 -3.31
C VAL A 143 -20.21 1.22 -3.30
N SER A 144 -19.58 2.14 -2.56
CA SER A 144 -18.12 2.17 -2.42
C SER A 144 -17.60 1.02 -1.56
N ALA A 145 -16.52 0.39 -2.01
CA ALA A 145 -15.78 -0.62 -1.24
C ALA A 145 -14.75 -0.02 -0.26
N GLU A 146 -14.69 1.30 -0.10
CA GLU A 146 -13.67 1.99 0.70
C GLU A 146 -13.50 1.39 2.10
N ASN A 147 -14.59 1.11 2.81
CA ASN A 147 -14.53 0.55 4.17
C ASN A 147 -13.92 -0.86 4.20
N VAL A 148 -14.28 -1.71 3.24
CA VAL A 148 -13.71 -3.07 3.10
C VAL A 148 -12.21 -2.97 2.81
N ILE A 149 -11.83 -2.16 1.81
CA ILE A 149 -10.44 -2.04 1.34
C ILE A 149 -9.55 -1.40 2.42
N ARG A 150 -9.99 -0.33 3.08
CA ARG A 150 -9.25 0.29 4.19
C ARG A 150 -8.95 -0.70 5.31
N LYS A 151 -9.93 -1.49 5.73
CA LYS A 151 -9.77 -2.52 6.77
C LYS A 151 -8.88 -3.66 6.28
N LEU A 152 -9.06 -4.13 5.04
CA LEU A 152 -8.24 -5.17 4.43
C LEU A 152 -6.77 -4.78 4.35
N ARG A 153 -6.48 -3.55 3.94
CA ARG A 153 -5.11 -3.00 3.87
C ARG A 153 -4.56 -2.62 5.25
N GLY A 154 -5.41 -2.08 6.12
CA GLY A 154 -5.01 -1.59 7.44
C GLY A 154 -4.59 -2.70 8.40
N VAL A 155 -5.33 -3.81 8.43
CA VAL A 155 -5.02 -4.96 9.30
C VAL A 155 -4.13 -5.94 8.55
N LYS A 156 -2.87 -6.04 8.99
CA LYS A 156 -1.86 -6.91 8.38
C LYS A 156 -1.98 -8.34 8.91
N SER A 157 -1.79 -9.33 8.02
CA SER A 157 -1.61 -10.72 8.41
C SER A 157 -0.21 -10.95 9.02
N GLU A 158 0.02 -12.11 9.65
CA GLU A 158 1.34 -12.45 10.19
C GLU A 158 2.41 -12.57 9.08
N SER A 159 2.03 -13.04 7.90
CA SER A 159 2.92 -13.10 6.74
C SER A 159 3.31 -11.70 6.27
N GLU A 160 2.36 -10.77 6.19
CA GLU A 160 2.62 -9.36 5.86
C GLU A 160 3.53 -8.70 6.92
N LEU A 161 3.24 -8.91 8.20
CA LEU A 161 4.06 -8.38 9.31
C LEU A 161 5.50 -8.89 9.25
N SER A 162 5.70 -10.14 8.87
CA SER A 162 7.04 -10.72 8.70
C SER A 162 7.82 -10.01 7.59
N ARG A 163 7.18 -9.74 6.44
CA ARG A 163 7.80 -9.04 5.31
C ARG A 163 8.11 -7.57 5.65
N ILE A 164 7.16 -6.86 6.29
CA ILE A 164 7.39 -5.48 6.75
C ILE A 164 8.57 -5.41 7.72
N ARG A 165 8.64 -6.34 8.69
CA ARG A 165 9.77 -6.41 9.63
C ARG A 165 11.10 -6.65 8.92
N ALA A 166 11.13 -7.49 7.91
CA ALA A 166 12.35 -7.72 7.12
C ALA A 166 12.80 -6.44 6.40
N ALA A 167 11.89 -5.72 5.73
CA ALA A 167 12.20 -4.44 5.10
C ALA A 167 12.70 -3.39 6.12
N VAL A 168 12.07 -3.30 7.29
CA VAL A 168 12.51 -2.42 8.39
C VAL A 168 13.91 -2.76 8.86
N LEU A 169 14.26 -4.03 9.03
CA LEU A 169 15.60 -4.45 9.47
C LEU A 169 16.66 -4.08 8.43
N ASP A 170 16.42 -4.31 7.15
CA ASP A 170 17.36 -3.90 6.09
C ASP A 170 17.58 -2.38 6.09
N THR A 171 16.53 -1.58 6.30
CA THR A 171 16.65 -0.12 6.41
C THR A 171 17.49 0.30 7.62
N LEU A 172 17.30 -0.35 8.77
CA LEU A 172 18.09 -0.06 9.97
C LEU A 172 19.56 -0.38 9.76
N GLU A 173 19.88 -1.49 9.10
CA GLU A 173 21.27 -1.83 8.74
C GLU A 173 21.91 -0.80 7.79
N ILE A 174 21.13 -0.29 6.81
CA ILE A 174 21.60 0.79 5.94
C ILE A 174 21.89 2.05 6.76
N PHE A 175 21.01 2.45 7.68
CA PHE A 175 21.27 3.60 8.56
C PHE A 175 22.51 3.43 9.41
N GLU A 176 22.80 2.24 9.93
CA GLU A 176 24.03 1.97 10.69
C GLU A 176 25.28 2.18 9.83
N VAL A 177 25.27 1.71 8.59
CA VAL A 177 26.37 1.92 7.64
C VAL A 177 26.53 3.40 7.32
N VAL A 178 25.45 4.11 7.02
CA VAL A 178 25.48 5.55 6.74
C VAL A 178 26.03 6.32 7.94
N GLN A 179 25.56 6.05 9.15
CA GLN A 179 26.06 6.68 10.38
C GLN A 179 27.56 6.45 10.57
N ALA A 180 28.06 5.26 10.24
CA ALA A 180 29.47 4.94 10.33
C ALA A 180 30.33 5.62 9.25
N MET A 181 29.75 5.91 8.07
CA MET A 181 30.49 6.40 6.89
C MET A 181 30.29 7.89 6.60
N ALA A 182 29.16 8.48 6.98
CA ALA A 182 28.89 9.90 6.73
C ALA A 182 29.87 10.80 7.47
N ARG A 183 30.40 11.83 6.78
CA ARG A 183 31.37 12.78 7.30
C ARG A 183 31.06 14.19 6.83
N ALA A 184 31.42 15.19 7.61
CA ALA A 184 31.40 16.58 7.19
C ALA A 184 32.20 16.77 5.88
N GLY A 185 31.65 17.58 4.97
CA GLY A 185 32.18 17.84 3.64
C GLY A 185 31.63 16.90 2.55
N GLN A 186 30.96 15.81 2.88
CA GLN A 186 30.25 14.99 1.89
C GLN A 186 28.95 15.68 1.46
N SER A 187 28.60 15.60 0.17
CA SER A 187 27.37 16.18 -0.32
C SER A 187 26.16 15.28 -0.05
N GLU A 188 24.95 15.85 -0.02
CA GLU A 188 23.70 15.09 0.03
C GLU A 188 23.66 14.02 -1.06
N ARG A 189 24.08 14.36 -2.28
CA ARG A 189 24.14 13.47 -3.42
C ARG A 189 25.08 12.28 -3.17
N SER A 190 26.22 12.49 -2.53
CA SER A 190 27.17 11.40 -2.23
C SER A 190 26.60 10.39 -1.24
N ILE A 191 25.79 10.85 -0.27
CA ILE A 191 25.08 9.97 0.67
C ILE A 191 23.94 9.22 -0.02
N TYR A 192 23.19 9.89 -0.87
CA TYR A 192 22.18 9.27 -1.71
C TYR A 192 22.76 8.13 -2.56
N ASP A 193 23.87 8.37 -3.25
CA ASP A 193 24.55 7.37 -4.09
C ASP A 193 25.09 6.19 -3.24
N LEU A 194 25.59 6.45 -2.03
CA LEU A 194 25.98 5.40 -1.07
C LEU A 194 24.79 4.51 -0.71
N ILE A 195 23.64 5.10 -0.36
CA ILE A 195 22.44 4.35 0.02
C ILE A 195 21.96 3.50 -1.16
N HIS A 196 21.93 4.06 -2.37
CA HIS A 196 21.55 3.31 -3.57
C HIS A 196 22.48 2.12 -3.84
N SER A 197 23.81 2.28 -3.60
CA SER A 197 24.75 1.16 -3.70
C SER A 197 24.45 0.07 -2.68
N LEU A 198 24.19 0.45 -1.42
CA LEU A 198 23.83 -0.49 -0.35
C LEU A 198 22.52 -1.24 -0.61
N MET A 199 21.52 -0.55 -1.18
CA MET A 199 20.27 -1.17 -1.60
C MET A 199 20.51 -2.17 -2.74
N GLY A 200 21.28 -1.77 -3.77
CA GLY A 200 21.62 -2.63 -4.89
C GLY A 200 22.38 -3.90 -4.49
N GLU A 201 23.35 -3.80 -3.57
CA GLU A 201 24.10 -4.94 -3.05
C GLU A 201 23.21 -5.96 -2.33
N ARG A 202 22.08 -5.50 -1.78
CA ARG A 202 21.10 -6.33 -1.06
C ARG A 202 19.89 -6.75 -1.90
N ASN A 203 19.84 -6.36 -3.19
CA ASN A 203 18.70 -6.56 -4.10
C ASN A 203 17.39 -6.01 -3.53
N LEU A 204 17.43 -4.82 -2.93
CA LEU A 204 16.26 -4.13 -2.41
C LEU A 204 15.67 -3.19 -3.45
N GLY A 205 14.34 -3.11 -3.50
CA GLY A 205 13.60 -2.11 -4.26
C GLY A 205 13.44 -0.80 -3.49
N PHE A 206 12.78 0.17 -4.11
CA PHE A 206 12.47 1.49 -3.55
C PHE A 206 11.02 1.51 -3.05
N ALA A 207 10.79 2.09 -1.88
CA ALA A 207 9.44 2.19 -1.30
C ALA A 207 8.56 3.22 -2.03
N TRP A 208 9.19 4.22 -2.69
CA TRP A 208 8.55 5.20 -3.56
C TRP A 208 9.40 5.49 -4.80
N ASP A 209 9.18 6.60 -5.49
CA ASP A 209 9.94 6.93 -6.70
C ASP A 209 11.45 6.97 -6.44
N ARG A 210 12.20 6.23 -7.25
CA ARG A 210 13.66 6.07 -7.11
C ARG A 210 14.42 7.39 -7.00
N HIS A 211 13.95 8.46 -7.65
CA HIS A 211 14.66 9.74 -7.65
C HIS A 211 14.48 10.51 -6.34
N GLY A 212 13.40 10.21 -5.61
CA GLY A 212 13.08 10.77 -4.31
C GLY A 212 13.34 9.83 -3.13
N ASP A 213 13.88 8.64 -3.35
CA ASP A 213 14.21 7.65 -2.32
C ASP A 213 15.70 7.32 -2.35
N PRO A 214 16.49 7.66 -1.32
CA PRO A 214 16.12 8.42 -0.12
C PRO A 214 16.00 9.94 -0.34
N ILE A 215 15.27 10.63 0.56
CA ILE A 215 15.45 12.06 0.79
C ILE A 215 16.67 12.23 1.69
N VAL A 216 17.59 13.11 1.30
CA VAL A 216 18.78 13.45 2.08
C VAL A 216 18.87 14.96 2.21
N ASN A 217 18.83 15.47 3.42
CA ASN A 217 18.89 16.90 3.70
C ASN A 217 20.02 17.23 4.68
N SER A 218 20.71 18.36 4.45
CA SER A 218 21.77 18.83 5.33
C SER A 218 21.74 20.35 5.49
N GLY A 219 21.30 20.79 6.67
CA GLY A 219 21.30 22.19 7.03
C GLY A 219 20.20 23.06 6.36
N PRO A 220 20.25 24.38 6.56
CA PRO A 220 19.14 25.28 6.21
C PRO A 220 18.98 25.54 4.71
N ASN A 221 19.98 25.18 3.90
CA ASN A 221 19.96 25.38 2.45
C ASN A 221 19.36 24.19 1.69
N SER A 222 19.09 23.09 2.38
CA SER A 222 18.42 21.93 1.78
C SER A 222 17.00 22.26 1.38
N MET A 223 16.55 21.64 0.30
CA MET A 223 15.15 21.72 -0.13
C MET A 223 14.27 21.00 0.90
N ILE A 224 13.31 21.71 1.49
CA ILE A 224 12.37 21.11 2.45
C ILE A 224 11.39 20.19 1.73
N GLY A 225 11.07 19.05 2.34
CA GLY A 225 10.12 18.07 1.80
C GLY A 225 10.77 17.12 0.80
N HIS A 226 10.12 16.91 -0.35
CA HIS A 226 10.53 15.91 -1.36
C HIS A 226 11.63 16.42 -2.30
N GLY A 227 12.65 17.11 -1.76
CA GLY A 227 13.76 17.64 -2.54
C GLY A 227 14.70 16.54 -3.05
N ILE A 228 15.25 16.73 -4.26
CA ILE A 228 16.28 15.84 -4.81
C ILE A 228 17.61 16.21 -4.16
N PRO A 229 18.38 15.22 -3.63
CA PRO A 229 19.67 15.46 -2.99
C PRO A 229 20.67 16.21 -3.88
N SER A 230 21.24 17.29 -3.37
CA SER A 230 22.14 18.19 -4.12
C SER A 230 23.60 17.75 -4.03
N SER A 231 24.35 18.00 -5.12
CA SER A 231 25.81 17.88 -5.11
C SER A 231 26.52 19.10 -4.47
N ASP A 232 25.81 20.23 -4.36
CA ASP A 232 26.37 21.49 -3.90
C ASP A 232 26.14 21.75 -2.40
N ILE A 233 25.18 21.04 -1.80
CA ILE A 233 24.88 21.10 -0.37
C ILE A 233 25.67 19.98 0.33
N VAL A 234 26.46 20.36 1.32
CA VAL A 234 27.34 19.42 2.04
C VAL A 234 26.96 19.33 3.52
N ILE A 235 27.31 18.23 4.13
CA ILE A 235 27.18 18.01 5.57
C ILE A 235 28.20 18.93 6.27
N GLU A 236 27.71 19.82 7.14
CA GLU A 236 28.53 20.79 7.87
C GLU A 236 28.27 20.71 9.38
N PRO A 237 29.32 20.95 10.20
CA PRO A 237 29.11 21.10 11.64
C PRO A 237 28.12 22.24 11.96
N GLY A 238 27.31 22.02 12.99
CA GLY A 238 26.25 22.95 13.39
C GLY A 238 24.93 22.74 12.66
N HIS A 239 24.88 21.83 11.70
CA HIS A 239 23.66 21.51 10.94
C HIS A 239 22.97 20.24 11.43
N ILE A 240 21.67 20.13 11.17
CA ILE A 240 20.95 18.87 11.21
C ILE A 240 21.15 18.16 9.87
N PHE A 241 21.54 16.89 9.94
CA PHE A 241 21.58 15.97 8.82
C PHE A 241 20.43 14.99 8.96
N HIS A 242 19.61 14.85 7.91
CA HIS A 242 18.37 14.07 7.92
C HIS A 242 18.32 13.15 6.72
N ILE A 243 17.81 11.95 6.94
CA ILE A 243 17.52 10.99 5.89
C ILE A 243 16.11 10.42 6.11
N ASP A 244 15.34 10.37 5.05
CA ASP A 244 14.07 9.66 4.94
C ASP A 244 14.25 8.55 3.89
N LEU A 245 14.14 7.30 4.30
CA LEU A 245 14.48 6.12 3.51
C LEU A 245 13.44 5.03 3.66
N GLY A 246 12.97 4.53 2.53
CA GLY A 246 12.18 3.32 2.46
C GLY A 246 12.82 2.27 1.55
N VAL A 247 12.77 1.02 1.95
CA VAL A 247 13.14 -0.08 1.06
C VAL A 247 11.95 -0.99 0.79
N GLU A 248 11.86 -1.50 -0.43
CA GLU A 248 10.94 -2.57 -0.77
C GLU A 248 11.66 -3.92 -0.73
N LYS A 249 11.04 -4.87 -0.02
CA LYS A 249 11.48 -6.26 0.07
C LYS A 249 10.27 -7.17 0.05
N ASP A 250 10.28 -8.15 -0.84
CA ASP A 250 9.16 -9.11 -0.98
C ASP A 250 7.79 -8.40 -1.09
N GLU A 251 7.72 -7.31 -1.90
CA GLU A 251 6.52 -6.49 -2.16
C GLU A 251 6.02 -5.66 -0.96
N TYR A 252 6.78 -5.58 0.14
CA TYR A 252 6.45 -4.79 1.31
C TYR A 252 7.54 -3.76 1.59
N CYS A 253 7.08 -2.57 1.98
CA CYS A 253 7.96 -1.41 2.17
C CYS A 253 8.18 -1.12 3.64
N SER A 254 9.37 -0.60 3.95
CA SER A 254 9.63 0.21 5.13
C SER A 254 9.47 1.69 4.80
N ASP A 255 9.40 2.52 5.83
CA ASP A 255 9.38 3.98 5.76
C ASP A 255 9.91 4.51 7.09
N LEU A 256 11.17 4.97 7.09
CA LEU A 256 11.90 5.32 8.31
C LEU A 256 12.72 6.59 8.13
N GLN A 257 12.71 7.43 9.16
CA GLN A 257 13.52 8.65 9.19
C GLN A 257 14.56 8.61 10.30
N ARG A 258 15.70 9.27 10.06
CA ARG A 258 16.74 9.52 11.05
C ARG A 258 17.30 10.92 10.88
N SER A 259 17.54 11.55 12.02
CA SER A 259 18.19 12.87 12.09
C SER A 259 19.39 12.82 13.02
N TRP A 260 20.44 13.49 12.62
CA TRP A 260 21.67 13.65 13.40
C TRP A 260 22.03 15.13 13.48
N TYR A 261 22.48 15.59 14.64
CA TYR A 261 23.17 16.86 14.75
C TYR A 261 24.66 16.65 14.44
N VAL A 262 25.20 17.42 13.51
CA VAL A 262 26.58 17.30 13.07
C VAL A 262 27.46 18.12 14.00
N THR A 263 28.28 17.48 14.85
CA THR A 263 29.22 18.15 15.75
C THR A 263 30.63 18.20 15.14
N ALA A 264 31.42 19.22 15.49
CA ALA A 264 32.86 19.30 15.20
C ALA A 264 33.73 18.87 16.39
N GLY A 265 33.20 18.03 17.27
CA GLY A 265 33.80 17.66 18.54
C GLY A 265 33.32 18.51 19.72
N GLU A 266 32.35 19.39 19.48
CA GLU A 266 31.67 20.19 20.50
C GLU A 266 30.39 19.46 20.99
N GLU A 267 29.86 19.86 22.14
CA GLU A 267 28.60 19.36 22.64
C GLU A 267 27.42 19.85 21.74
N THR A 268 26.37 19.02 21.61
CA THR A 268 25.15 19.43 20.92
C THR A 268 24.50 20.59 21.66
N PRO A 269 24.13 21.69 20.98
CA PRO A 269 23.47 22.85 21.59
C PRO A 269 22.18 22.48 22.31
N ALA A 270 21.88 23.20 23.41
CA ALA A 270 20.71 22.90 24.26
C ALA A 270 19.38 23.04 23.49
N ASP A 271 19.25 24.01 22.60
CA ASP A 271 18.06 24.23 21.75
C ASP A 271 17.82 23.06 20.76
N ALA A 272 18.89 22.47 20.23
CA ALA A 272 18.78 21.29 19.39
C ALA A 272 18.35 20.06 20.19
N LEU A 273 18.84 19.90 21.42
CA LEU A 273 18.40 18.84 22.34
C LEU A 273 16.94 19.04 22.76
N ASP A 274 16.54 20.27 23.09
CA ASP A 274 15.15 20.59 23.46
C ASP A 274 14.19 20.30 22.30
N ALA A 275 14.55 20.67 21.08
CA ALA A 275 13.78 20.38 19.88
C ALA A 275 13.65 18.86 19.64
N PHE A 276 14.74 18.11 19.76
CA PHE A 276 14.75 16.65 19.65
C PHE A 276 13.83 16.00 20.69
N ASP A 277 13.94 16.44 21.95
CA ASP A 277 13.10 15.94 23.04
C ASP A 277 11.61 16.26 22.84
N ALA A 278 11.28 17.43 22.26
CA ALA A 278 9.90 17.78 21.92
C ALA A 278 9.33 16.81 20.87
N VAL A 279 10.05 16.57 19.77
CA VAL A 279 9.65 15.61 18.74
C VAL A 279 9.54 14.20 19.29
N ARG A 280 10.49 13.78 20.12
CA ARG A 280 10.45 12.46 20.76
C ARG A 280 9.21 12.29 21.66
N ARG A 281 8.85 13.32 22.43
CA ARG A 281 7.62 13.29 23.26
C ARG A 281 6.36 13.19 22.40
N ALA A 282 6.29 13.93 21.30
CA ALA A 282 5.18 13.88 20.34
C ALA A 282 5.01 12.45 19.77
N ILE A 283 6.09 11.85 19.28
CA ILE A 283 6.07 10.47 18.77
C ILE A 283 5.61 9.46 19.85
N LEU A 284 6.09 9.60 21.09
CA LEU A 284 5.69 8.71 22.18
C LEU A 284 4.21 8.90 22.54
N ALA A 285 3.70 10.14 22.55
CA ALA A 285 2.29 10.42 22.80
C ALA A 285 1.38 9.80 21.71
N ALA A 286 1.75 9.98 20.43
CA ALA A 286 1.06 9.32 19.32
C ALA A 286 1.07 7.80 19.44
N LYS A 287 2.23 7.20 19.74
CA LYS A 287 2.36 5.76 19.99
C LYS A 287 1.47 5.27 21.12
N ASP A 288 1.39 6.00 22.23
CA ASP A 288 0.57 5.63 23.40
C ASP A 288 -0.93 5.79 23.10
N ALA A 289 -1.30 6.72 22.21
CA ALA A 289 -2.67 6.90 21.73
C ALA A 289 -3.09 5.79 20.74
N LEU A 290 -2.14 5.18 20.03
CA LEU A 290 -2.40 4.16 19.01
C LEU A 290 -2.92 2.87 19.64
N LYS A 291 -4.22 2.62 19.49
CA LYS A 291 -4.93 1.43 20.02
C LYS A 291 -5.91 0.92 18.96
N PRO A 292 -6.30 -0.37 19.01
CA PRO A 292 -7.36 -0.87 18.14
C PRO A 292 -8.65 -0.06 18.27
N GLY A 293 -9.18 0.42 17.14
CA GLY A 293 -10.44 1.17 17.06
C GLY A 293 -10.31 2.69 17.09
N VAL A 294 -9.10 3.26 17.30
CA VAL A 294 -8.90 4.71 17.18
C VAL A 294 -8.80 5.13 15.73
N GLU A 295 -9.27 6.33 15.42
CA GLU A 295 -9.10 6.94 14.10
C GLU A 295 -7.71 7.60 13.98
N GLY A 296 -7.16 7.66 12.74
CA GLY A 296 -5.83 8.22 12.51
C GLY A 296 -5.66 9.67 13.01
N TRP A 297 -6.70 10.50 12.85
CA TRP A 297 -6.69 11.88 13.31
C TRP A 297 -6.63 12.03 14.84
N GLU A 298 -7.13 11.05 15.60
CA GLU A 298 -7.03 11.04 17.07
C GLU A 298 -5.57 10.79 17.51
N VAL A 299 -4.86 9.93 16.77
CA VAL A 299 -3.43 9.67 17.01
C VAL A 299 -2.60 10.89 16.64
N ASP A 300 -2.90 11.53 15.51
CA ASP A 300 -2.24 12.78 15.07
C ASP A 300 -2.45 13.91 16.09
N SER A 301 -3.67 14.06 16.61
CA SER A 301 -3.99 15.08 17.61
C SER A 301 -3.30 14.88 18.95
N ALA A 302 -2.80 13.68 19.24
CA ALA A 302 -2.08 13.39 20.48
C ALA A 302 -0.60 13.80 20.42
N ALA A 303 -0.05 13.97 19.20
CA ALA A 303 1.32 14.40 18.97
C ALA A 303 1.50 15.91 19.08
#